data_2926c3c6a58cf9e5df66545a390e2306
#
_entry.id   2926c3c6a58cf9e5df66545a390e2306
#
_cell.length_a   1.000
_cell.length_b   1.000
_cell.length_c   1.000
_cell.angle_alpha   90.00
_cell.angle_beta   90.00
_cell.angle_gamma   90.00
#
_symmetry.space_group_name_H-M   'P 1'
#
loop_
_entity.id
_entity.type
_entity.pdbx_description
1 polymer ?
#
loop_
_entity_poly.entity_id
_entity_poly.type
_entity_poly.pdbx_seq_one_letter_code
_entity_poly.pdbx_strand_id
1 'polypeptide(L)'
;MDKMKEKEVYVKKPLMQYTEPVVYIYNCPKTRQNIIATYTPLAPCPTVDERLRLNLWSRYFGNGMSSVMFQEIREMRSLAYGAYGYAMKPSLMLMPNYSTAYVAYMSTQADKTNEALHLLDSLFTDMPLREKNVEACKLDLLNSINNSYPTFRNIGSTILFDKRMGYTANPEEETVKKIHGYTKDDINDFFTTQVKGKPRITIVVGNKKTMDMKELAKYGRIVELKKEDLWNL
;
A
#
# COMPACT_ATOMS: atom_id res chain seq x y z
N MET A 1 30.61 -33.09 21.87
CA MET A 1 29.61 -32.82 20.83
C MET A 1 28.47 -32.02 21.47
N ASP A 2 28.54 -30.72 21.37
CA ASP A 2 27.47 -29.87 21.86
C ASP A 2 26.18 -30.16 21.07
N LYS A 3 25.12 -30.48 21.84
CA LYS A 3 23.79 -30.60 21.26
C LYS A 3 23.44 -29.24 20.62
N MET A 4 23.40 -29.15 19.30
CA MET A 4 22.83 -28.00 18.62
C MET A 4 21.43 -27.80 19.19
N LYS A 5 21.23 -26.68 19.89
CA LYS A 5 19.88 -26.27 20.31
C LYS A 5 19.01 -26.25 19.07
N GLU A 6 17.85 -26.91 19.14
CA GLU A 6 16.85 -26.82 18.09
C GLU A 6 16.62 -25.33 17.79
N LYS A 7 16.88 -24.95 16.54
CA LYS A 7 16.65 -23.60 16.08
C LYS A 7 15.15 -23.35 16.16
N GLU A 8 14.70 -22.43 16.99
CA GLU A 8 13.32 -21.97 16.96
C GLU A 8 12.96 -21.59 15.51
N VAL A 9 11.97 -22.28 14.95
CA VAL A 9 11.50 -21.96 13.61
C VAL A 9 10.76 -20.62 13.70
N TYR A 10 11.38 -19.58 13.18
CA TYR A 10 10.72 -18.28 13.10
C TYR A 10 9.53 -18.36 12.14
N VAL A 11 8.33 -18.41 12.68
CA VAL A 11 7.08 -18.36 11.92
C VAL A 11 6.76 -16.90 11.65
N LYS A 12 6.88 -16.49 10.39
CA LYS A 12 6.53 -15.14 9.98
C LYS A 12 5.01 -14.95 10.08
N LYS A 13 4.59 -13.94 10.82
CA LYS A 13 3.16 -13.63 10.97
C LYS A 13 2.59 -13.07 9.66
N PRO A 14 1.35 -13.43 9.28
CA PRO A 14 0.67 -12.80 8.15
C PRO A 14 0.41 -11.32 8.42
N LEU A 15 0.11 -10.56 7.36
CA LEU A 15 -0.30 -9.17 7.51
C LEU A 15 -1.60 -9.09 8.32
N MET A 16 -1.64 -8.15 9.25
CA MET A 16 -2.77 -8.01 10.17
C MET A 16 -4.04 -7.62 9.42
N GLN A 17 -5.14 -8.27 9.80
CA GLN A 17 -6.48 -7.92 9.34
C GLN A 17 -7.18 -7.10 10.42
N TYR A 18 -7.86 -6.06 10.02
CA TYR A 18 -8.64 -5.20 10.91
C TYR A 18 -10.11 -5.21 10.48
N THR A 19 -11.00 -5.27 11.45
CA THR A 19 -12.46 -5.24 11.24
C THR A 19 -13.06 -3.85 11.47
N GLU A 20 -12.32 -2.99 12.16
CA GLU A 20 -12.76 -1.64 12.52
C GLU A 20 -11.68 -0.61 12.18
N PRO A 21 -12.08 0.62 11.76
CA PRO A 21 -11.13 1.69 11.53
C PRO A 21 -10.58 2.23 12.86
N VAL A 22 -9.28 2.47 12.90
CA VAL A 22 -8.58 3.03 14.06
C VAL A 22 -7.64 4.14 13.62
N VAL A 23 -7.58 5.21 14.40
CA VAL A 23 -6.65 6.33 14.20
C VAL A 23 -5.63 6.32 15.36
N TYR A 24 -4.42 5.90 15.05
CA TYR A 24 -3.29 5.99 15.97
C TYR A 24 -2.61 7.35 15.87
N ILE A 25 -2.37 8.00 17.01
CA ILE A 25 -1.72 9.30 17.07
C ILE A 25 -0.47 9.22 17.94
N TYR A 26 0.67 9.55 17.35
CA TYR A 26 1.91 9.73 18.08
C TYR A 26 2.27 11.22 18.10
N ASN A 27 2.26 11.81 19.31
CA ASN A 27 2.46 13.25 19.47
C ASN A 27 3.94 13.65 19.41
N CYS A 28 4.29 14.47 18.43
CA CYS A 28 5.60 15.10 18.26
C CYS A 28 5.44 16.62 18.28
N PRO A 29 5.44 17.29 19.45
CA PRO A 29 5.03 18.71 19.61
C PRO A 29 5.89 19.74 18.87
N LYS A 30 7.13 19.37 18.48
CA LYS A 30 8.09 20.29 17.84
C LYS A 30 8.11 20.17 16.32
N THR A 31 7.34 19.25 15.73
CA THR A 31 7.32 19.08 14.27
C THR A 31 6.55 20.18 13.59
N ARG A 32 7.05 20.62 12.43
CA ARG A 32 6.37 21.55 11.52
C ARG A 32 5.60 20.82 10.43
N GLN A 33 5.90 19.55 10.25
CA GLN A 33 5.22 18.66 9.31
C GLN A 33 4.68 17.45 10.06
N ASN A 34 3.49 17.04 9.69
CA ASN A 34 2.87 15.83 10.20
C ASN A 34 2.89 14.76 9.11
N ILE A 35 3.10 13.52 9.54
CA ILE A 35 3.06 12.35 8.69
C ILE A 35 1.71 11.67 8.87
N ILE A 36 1.07 11.34 7.77
CA ILE A 36 -0.14 10.53 7.72
C ILE A 36 0.20 9.26 6.94
N ALA A 37 0.00 8.12 7.56
CA ALA A 37 0.08 6.83 6.89
C ALA A 37 -1.23 6.07 7.08
N THR A 38 -1.69 5.39 6.05
CA THR A 38 -2.86 4.50 6.15
C THR A 38 -2.50 3.09 5.75
N TYR A 39 -3.09 2.13 6.43
CA TYR A 39 -2.97 0.71 6.14
C TYR A 39 -4.37 0.15 5.86
N THR A 40 -4.55 -0.42 4.68
CA THR A 40 -5.78 -1.08 4.25
C THR A 40 -5.50 -2.55 4.02
N PRO A 41 -6.10 -3.47 4.81
CA PRO A 41 -5.97 -4.90 4.56
C PRO A 41 -6.69 -5.28 3.26
N LEU A 42 -6.04 -6.09 2.43
CA LEU A 42 -6.57 -6.57 1.16
C LEU A 42 -6.59 -8.10 1.14
N ALA A 43 -7.40 -8.65 0.25
CA ALA A 43 -7.47 -10.08 0.03
C ALA A 43 -6.14 -10.67 -0.48
N PRO A 44 -5.92 -11.99 -0.33
CA PRO A 44 -4.84 -12.68 -1.02
C PRO A 44 -4.94 -12.51 -2.54
N CYS A 45 -3.78 -12.48 -3.19
CA CYS A 45 -3.68 -12.42 -4.65
C CYS A 45 -2.82 -13.61 -5.13
N PRO A 46 -3.33 -14.84 -5.12
CA PRO A 46 -2.55 -16.03 -5.44
C PRO A 46 -2.22 -16.17 -6.92
N THR A 47 -3.07 -15.69 -7.81
CA THR A 47 -2.89 -15.83 -9.27
C THR A 47 -2.14 -14.64 -9.88
N VAL A 48 -1.60 -14.84 -11.09
CA VAL A 48 -0.96 -13.76 -11.86
C VAL A 48 -1.96 -12.65 -12.17
N ASP A 49 -3.20 -13.01 -12.51
CA ASP A 49 -4.25 -12.04 -12.83
C ASP A 49 -4.60 -11.14 -11.63
N GLU A 50 -4.85 -11.71 -10.47
CA GLU A 50 -5.13 -10.95 -9.25
C GLU A 50 -3.96 -10.03 -8.86
N ARG A 51 -2.73 -10.49 -9.05
CA ARG A 51 -1.53 -9.67 -8.82
C ARG A 51 -1.39 -8.55 -9.81
N LEU A 52 -1.72 -8.80 -11.08
CA LEU A 52 -1.70 -7.78 -12.11
C LEU A 52 -2.73 -6.69 -11.79
N ARG A 53 -3.96 -7.06 -11.42
CA ARG A 53 -5.01 -6.13 -10.98
C ARG A 53 -4.55 -5.30 -9.77
N LEU A 54 -4.00 -5.93 -8.74
CA LEU A 54 -3.43 -5.23 -7.58
C LEU A 54 -2.29 -4.28 -7.97
N ASN A 55 -1.37 -4.72 -8.82
CA ASN A 55 -0.22 -3.91 -9.25
C ASN A 55 -0.68 -2.70 -10.08
N LEU A 56 -1.60 -2.89 -11.02
CA LEU A 56 -2.15 -1.79 -11.84
C LEU A 56 -2.90 -0.78 -10.98
N TRP A 57 -3.80 -1.25 -10.12
CA TRP A 57 -4.52 -0.37 -9.22
C TRP A 57 -3.56 0.37 -8.27
N SER A 58 -2.59 -0.32 -7.67
CA SER A 58 -1.61 0.28 -6.75
C SER A 58 -0.79 1.38 -7.43
N ARG A 59 -0.37 1.18 -8.69
CA ARG A 59 0.32 2.20 -9.48
C ARG A 59 -0.59 3.36 -9.82
N TYR A 60 -1.80 3.05 -10.26
CA TYR A 60 -2.80 4.06 -10.59
C TYR A 60 -3.14 4.94 -9.39
N PHE A 61 -3.34 4.34 -8.22
CA PHE A 61 -3.75 5.07 -7.03
C PHE A 61 -2.61 5.86 -6.39
N GLY A 62 -1.42 5.28 -6.19
CA GLY A 62 -0.41 5.93 -5.36
C GLY A 62 1.05 5.80 -5.78
N ASN A 63 1.39 5.14 -6.91
CA ASN A 63 2.78 4.94 -7.26
C ASN A 63 3.14 5.67 -8.57
N GLY A 64 4.02 6.66 -8.46
CA GLY A 64 4.50 7.45 -9.60
C GLY A 64 3.77 8.78 -9.80
N MET A 65 4.29 9.59 -10.73
CA MET A 65 3.82 10.96 -10.95
C MET A 65 2.43 11.05 -11.60
N SER A 66 2.00 10.02 -12.30
CA SER A 66 0.65 9.92 -12.90
C SER A 66 -0.40 9.38 -11.94
N SER A 67 -0.01 8.98 -10.72
CA SER A 67 -0.94 8.41 -9.75
C SER A 67 -1.95 9.42 -9.22
N VAL A 68 -3.11 8.92 -8.80
CA VAL A 68 -4.18 9.73 -8.22
C VAL A 68 -3.68 10.52 -7.01
N MET A 69 -2.97 9.89 -6.08
CA MET A 69 -2.44 10.57 -4.90
C MET A 69 -1.47 11.70 -5.27
N PHE A 70 -0.56 11.46 -6.20
CA PHE A 70 0.38 12.49 -6.62
C PHE A 70 -0.35 13.68 -7.27
N GLN A 71 -1.25 13.41 -8.20
CA GLN A 71 -1.99 14.44 -8.92
C GLN A 71 -2.94 15.25 -8.01
N GLU A 72 -3.74 14.56 -7.20
CA GLU A 72 -4.77 15.20 -6.39
C GLU A 72 -4.21 15.92 -5.15
N ILE A 73 -3.22 15.31 -4.48
CA ILE A 73 -2.71 15.82 -3.20
C ILE A 73 -1.58 16.83 -3.43
N ARG A 74 -0.63 16.49 -4.31
CA ARG A 74 0.56 17.32 -4.54
C ARG A 74 0.32 18.38 -5.60
N GLU A 75 -0.04 17.97 -6.83
CA GLU A 75 -0.07 18.89 -7.97
C GLU A 75 -1.27 19.84 -7.92
N MET A 76 -2.47 19.35 -7.66
CA MET A 76 -3.68 20.17 -7.72
C MET A 76 -3.91 20.98 -6.44
N ARG A 77 -3.53 20.46 -5.26
CA ARG A 77 -3.86 21.10 -3.98
C ARG A 77 -2.66 21.52 -3.15
N SER A 78 -1.45 21.12 -3.54
CA SER A 78 -0.20 21.45 -2.84
C SER A 78 -0.22 21.12 -1.33
N LEU A 79 -1.01 20.12 -0.93
CA LEU A 79 -1.18 19.75 0.48
C LEU A 79 0.00 18.94 1.03
N ALA A 80 0.71 18.21 0.18
CA ALA A 80 1.85 17.41 0.60
C ALA A 80 2.91 17.36 -0.50
N TYR A 81 4.20 17.50 -0.15
CA TYR A 81 5.29 17.28 -1.09
C TYR A 81 5.45 15.79 -1.41
N GLY A 82 5.42 14.93 -0.38
CA GLY A 82 5.44 13.49 -0.52
C GLY A 82 4.04 12.92 -0.34
N ALA A 83 3.47 12.37 -1.41
CA ALA A 83 2.19 11.64 -1.39
C ALA A 83 2.32 10.43 -2.31
N TYR A 84 2.34 9.24 -1.72
CA TYR A 84 2.50 7.98 -2.46
C TYR A 84 1.86 6.80 -1.72
N GLY A 85 1.69 5.71 -2.42
CA GLY A 85 1.22 4.48 -1.83
C GLY A 85 1.72 3.26 -2.59
N TYR A 86 1.70 2.12 -1.94
CA TYR A 86 2.17 0.85 -2.51
C TYR A 86 1.46 -0.34 -1.88
N ALA A 87 1.36 -1.41 -2.67
CA ALA A 87 0.87 -2.68 -2.18
C ALA A 87 1.96 -3.43 -1.41
N MET A 88 1.67 -3.81 -0.17
CA MET A 88 2.50 -4.74 0.60
C MET A 88 2.20 -6.16 0.14
N LYS A 89 3.23 -6.83 -0.36
CA LYS A 89 3.14 -8.24 -0.78
C LYS A 89 3.55 -9.15 0.37
N PRO A 90 3.00 -10.36 0.45
CA PRO A 90 3.48 -11.37 1.38
C PRO A 90 4.98 -11.60 1.18
N SER A 91 5.69 -11.84 2.28
CA SER A 91 7.12 -12.20 2.18
C SER A 91 7.30 -13.53 1.45
N LEU A 92 8.51 -13.72 0.88
CA LEU A 92 8.98 -14.96 0.25
C LEU A 92 8.70 -16.26 1.03
N MET A 93 8.54 -16.16 2.36
CA MET A 93 8.24 -17.31 3.23
C MET A 93 6.75 -17.52 3.47
N LEU A 94 5.89 -16.64 2.96
CA LEU A 94 4.45 -16.76 3.12
C LEU A 94 3.84 -17.32 1.83
N MET A 95 2.91 -18.23 2.01
CA MET A 95 2.20 -18.88 0.89
C MET A 95 1.35 -17.87 0.10
N PRO A 96 1.04 -18.16 -1.17
CA PRO A 96 0.26 -17.27 -2.04
C PRO A 96 -1.12 -16.89 -1.47
N ASN A 97 -1.66 -17.68 -0.56
CA ASN A 97 -2.97 -17.47 0.06
C ASN A 97 -2.94 -16.49 1.25
N TYR A 98 -1.79 -15.89 1.58
CA TYR A 98 -1.75 -14.86 2.63
C TYR A 98 -2.25 -13.53 2.11
N SER A 99 -2.97 -12.82 2.98
CA SER A 99 -3.48 -11.48 2.71
C SER A 99 -2.40 -10.52 2.24
N THR A 100 -2.79 -9.60 1.39
CA THR A 100 -2.02 -8.43 1.02
C THR A 100 -2.49 -7.21 1.80
N ALA A 101 -1.85 -6.08 1.64
CA ALA A 101 -2.30 -4.82 2.20
C ALA A 101 -1.87 -3.66 1.30
N TYR A 102 -2.52 -2.53 1.44
CA TYR A 102 -2.10 -1.30 0.80
C TYR A 102 -1.72 -0.26 1.85
N VAL A 103 -0.58 0.38 1.65
CA VAL A 103 -0.10 1.48 2.49
C VAL A 103 -0.10 2.74 1.66
N ALA A 104 -0.75 3.80 2.15
CA ALA A 104 -0.62 5.13 1.62
C ALA A 104 0.10 6.02 2.64
N TYR A 105 0.93 6.93 2.15
CA TYR A 105 1.77 7.82 2.95
C TYR A 105 1.72 9.22 2.39
N MET A 106 1.65 10.20 3.29
CA MET A 106 1.91 11.59 2.93
C MET A 106 2.52 12.38 4.09
N SER A 107 3.26 13.44 3.75
CA SER A 107 3.81 14.40 4.69
C SER A 107 3.26 15.78 4.36
N THR A 108 2.53 16.38 5.30
CA THR A 108 1.84 17.65 5.14
C THR A 108 2.28 18.68 6.18
N GLN A 109 1.99 19.95 5.96
CA GLN A 109 2.16 20.97 7.00
C GLN A 109 1.29 20.62 8.21
N ALA A 110 1.78 20.91 9.42
CA ALA A 110 1.14 20.46 10.64
C ALA A 110 -0.30 20.99 10.82
N ASP A 111 -0.57 22.20 10.38
CA ASP A 111 -1.89 22.85 10.39
C ASP A 111 -2.84 22.38 9.26
N LYS A 112 -2.31 21.64 8.28
CA LYS A 112 -3.07 21.08 7.16
C LYS A 112 -3.43 19.59 7.32
N THR A 113 -3.16 19.00 8.48
CA THR A 113 -3.32 17.57 8.72
C THR A 113 -4.76 17.08 8.49
N ASN A 114 -5.75 17.79 9.01
CA ASN A 114 -7.17 17.40 8.87
C ASN A 114 -7.62 17.51 7.41
N GLU A 115 -7.25 18.59 6.72
CA GLU A 115 -7.56 18.79 5.31
C GLU A 115 -6.92 17.70 4.43
N ALA A 116 -5.66 17.38 4.68
CA ALA A 116 -4.93 16.36 3.95
C ALA A 116 -5.50 14.95 4.18
N LEU A 117 -5.87 14.61 5.42
CA LEU A 117 -6.52 13.34 5.72
C LEU A 117 -7.92 13.26 5.10
N HIS A 118 -8.69 14.34 5.15
CA HIS A 118 -10.00 14.39 4.50
C HIS A 118 -9.90 14.12 3.00
N LEU A 119 -8.93 14.75 2.32
CA LEU A 119 -8.69 14.49 0.91
C LEU A 119 -8.28 13.04 0.67
N LEU A 120 -7.33 12.50 1.44
CA LEU A 120 -6.91 11.11 1.28
C LEU A 120 -8.08 10.14 1.46
N ASP A 121 -8.92 10.35 2.47
CA ASP A 121 -10.10 9.53 2.71
C ASP A 121 -11.12 9.63 1.56
N SER A 122 -11.31 10.82 1.01
CA SER A 122 -12.19 11.03 -0.16
C SER A 122 -11.70 10.25 -1.38
N LEU A 123 -10.39 10.16 -1.60
CA LEU A 123 -9.81 9.37 -2.69
C LEU A 123 -10.00 7.85 -2.50
N PHE A 124 -10.05 7.38 -1.26
CA PHE A 124 -10.41 5.99 -0.94
C PHE A 124 -11.91 5.70 -1.02
N THR A 125 -12.73 6.74 -1.09
CA THR A 125 -14.20 6.63 -1.18
C THR A 125 -14.66 6.81 -2.62
N ASP A 126 -14.08 7.76 -3.34
CA ASP A 126 -14.42 8.13 -4.70
C ASP A 126 -13.13 8.45 -5.49
N MET A 127 -12.55 7.40 -6.05
CA MET A 127 -11.30 7.49 -6.81
C MET A 127 -11.56 8.05 -8.21
N PRO A 128 -10.95 9.18 -8.61
CA PRO A 128 -11.10 9.71 -9.96
C PRO A 128 -10.48 8.76 -10.99
N LEU A 129 -11.22 8.44 -12.06
CA LEU A 129 -10.81 7.56 -13.15
C LEU A 129 -10.49 8.35 -14.42
N ARG A 130 -9.23 8.29 -14.86
CA ARG A 130 -8.72 9.00 -16.04
C ARG A 130 -8.02 8.02 -16.99
N GLU A 131 -8.53 7.84 -18.20
CA GLU A 131 -7.97 6.92 -19.20
C GLU A 131 -6.49 7.15 -19.45
N LYS A 132 -6.08 8.41 -19.64
CA LYS A 132 -4.67 8.77 -19.84
C LYS A 132 -3.73 8.24 -18.74
N ASN A 133 -4.19 8.22 -17.49
CA ASN A 133 -3.39 7.75 -16.37
C ASN A 133 -3.30 6.22 -16.35
N VAL A 134 -4.34 5.53 -16.84
CA VAL A 134 -4.32 4.06 -16.97
C VAL A 134 -3.25 3.62 -17.95
N GLU A 135 -3.19 4.25 -19.13
CA GLU A 135 -2.17 3.94 -20.13
C GLU A 135 -0.74 4.26 -19.63
N ALA A 136 -0.58 5.37 -18.90
CA ALA A 136 0.70 5.70 -18.28
C ALA A 136 1.12 4.63 -17.25
N CYS A 137 0.18 4.12 -16.45
CA CYS A 137 0.45 3.04 -15.49
C CYS A 137 0.83 1.71 -16.13
N LYS A 138 0.17 1.35 -17.24
CA LYS A 138 0.53 0.15 -18.02
C LYS A 138 1.95 0.24 -18.54
N LEU A 139 2.31 1.37 -19.16
CA LEU A 139 3.66 1.61 -19.68
C LEU A 139 4.70 1.57 -18.56
N ASP A 140 4.41 2.20 -17.42
CA ASP A 140 5.31 2.19 -16.26
C ASP A 140 5.51 0.77 -15.70
N LEU A 141 4.44 -0.05 -15.65
CA LEU A 141 4.55 -1.44 -15.23
C LEU A 141 5.41 -2.27 -16.21
N LEU A 142 5.20 -2.11 -17.52
CA LEU A 142 6.01 -2.77 -18.54
C LEU A 142 7.49 -2.38 -18.44
N ASN A 143 7.78 -1.09 -18.27
CA ASN A 143 9.15 -0.60 -18.09
C ASN A 143 9.77 -1.17 -16.80
N SER A 144 8.99 -1.26 -15.72
CA SER A 144 9.44 -1.87 -14.46
C SER A 144 9.81 -3.34 -14.64
N ILE A 145 8.99 -4.12 -15.36
CA ILE A 145 9.26 -5.51 -15.67
C ILE A 145 10.55 -5.64 -16.48
N ASN A 146 10.69 -4.86 -17.55
CA ASN A 146 11.87 -4.88 -18.42
C ASN A 146 13.16 -4.52 -17.69
N ASN A 147 13.08 -3.60 -16.71
CA ASN A 147 14.24 -3.16 -15.93
C ASN A 147 14.55 -4.07 -14.72
N SER A 148 13.66 -4.97 -14.34
CA SER A 148 13.79 -5.86 -13.18
C SER A 148 14.18 -7.30 -13.55
N TYR A 149 14.65 -7.55 -14.75
CA TYR A 149 15.10 -8.88 -15.20
C TYR A 149 16.17 -9.44 -14.23
N PRO A 150 15.98 -10.66 -13.73
CA PRO A 150 16.92 -11.22 -12.76
C PRO A 150 18.29 -11.42 -13.39
N THR A 151 19.32 -10.98 -12.70
CA THR A 151 20.71 -11.27 -13.10
C THR A 151 20.99 -12.78 -12.97
N PHE A 152 22.07 -13.27 -13.59
CA PHE A 152 22.47 -14.69 -13.50
C PHE A 152 22.63 -15.16 -12.04
N ARG A 153 22.98 -14.25 -11.11
CA ARG A 153 23.12 -14.56 -9.68
C ARG A 153 21.78 -14.75 -8.97
N ASN A 154 20.74 -14.11 -9.44
CA ASN A 154 19.42 -14.09 -8.79
C ASN A 154 18.40 -15.00 -9.49
N ILE A 155 18.69 -15.50 -10.69
CA ILE A 155 17.73 -16.30 -11.48
C ILE A 155 17.27 -17.56 -10.73
N GLY A 156 18.20 -18.24 -10.04
CA GLY A 156 17.85 -19.43 -9.27
C GLY A 156 16.90 -19.14 -8.11
N SER A 157 17.10 -18.03 -7.39
CA SER A 157 16.20 -17.61 -6.31
C SER A 157 14.84 -17.13 -6.84
N THR A 158 14.81 -16.49 -8.01
CA THR A 158 13.56 -16.08 -8.68
C THR A 158 12.74 -17.30 -9.07
N ILE A 159 13.35 -18.28 -9.75
CA ILE A 159 12.66 -19.52 -10.15
C ILE A 159 12.14 -20.28 -8.92
N LEU A 160 12.94 -20.36 -7.84
CA LEU A 160 12.50 -21.01 -6.61
C LEU A 160 11.33 -20.29 -5.96
N PHE A 161 11.33 -18.95 -5.99
CA PHE A 161 10.24 -18.14 -5.52
C PHE A 161 8.98 -18.38 -6.34
N ASP A 162 9.05 -18.32 -7.66
CA ASP A 162 7.91 -18.52 -8.55
C ASP A 162 7.27 -19.90 -8.36
N LYS A 163 8.10 -20.94 -8.24
CA LYS A 163 7.64 -22.30 -7.92
C LYS A 163 6.92 -22.37 -6.56
N ARG A 164 7.46 -21.70 -5.53
CA ARG A 164 6.80 -21.63 -4.21
C ARG A 164 5.48 -20.89 -4.24
N MET A 165 5.35 -19.93 -5.12
CA MET A 165 4.11 -19.20 -5.37
C MET A 165 3.13 -19.98 -6.24
N GLY A 166 3.48 -21.20 -6.68
CA GLY A 166 2.63 -22.06 -7.50
C GLY A 166 2.64 -21.73 -8.99
N TYR A 167 3.58 -20.89 -9.45
CA TYR A 167 3.70 -20.58 -10.88
C TYR A 167 4.38 -21.71 -11.63
N THR A 168 3.81 -22.08 -12.76
CA THR A 168 4.34 -23.09 -13.68
C THR A 168 5.16 -22.48 -14.80
N ALA A 169 5.01 -21.18 -15.04
CA ALA A 169 5.73 -20.38 -16.02
C ALA A 169 6.16 -19.05 -15.41
N ASN A 170 6.94 -18.24 -16.14
CA ASN A 170 7.33 -16.91 -15.70
C ASN A 170 6.11 -15.99 -15.56
N PRO A 171 5.76 -15.52 -14.36
CA PRO A 171 4.58 -14.68 -14.14
C PRO A 171 4.68 -13.30 -14.80
N GLU A 172 5.90 -12.81 -15.06
CA GLU A 172 6.12 -11.53 -15.73
C GLU A 172 5.79 -11.61 -17.21
N GLU A 173 6.12 -12.73 -17.90
CA GLU A 173 5.71 -12.94 -19.28
C GLU A 173 4.20 -13.00 -19.43
N GLU A 174 3.52 -13.66 -18.51
CA GLU A 174 2.05 -13.69 -18.50
C GLU A 174 1.47 -12.29 -18.27
N THR A 175 2.07 -11.53 -17.36
CA THR A 175 1.70 -10.12 -17.12
C THR A 175 1.84 -9.28 -18.39
N VAL A 176 2.97 -9.37 -19.10
CA VAL A 176 3.21 -8.63 -20.35
C VAL A 176 2.17 -8.98 -21.42
N LYS A 177 1.80 -10.25 -21.53
CA LYS A 177 0.77 -10.69 -22.50
C LYS A 177 -0.62 -10.14 -22.18
N LYS A 178 -0.96 -10.05 -20.90
CA LYS A 178 -2.31 -9.68 -20.44
C LYS A 178 -2.52 -8.17 -20.29
N ILE A 179 -1.48 -7.40 -19.97
CA ILE A 179 -1.59 -6.01 -19.53
C ILE A 179 -2.32 -5.09 -20.54
N HIS A 180 -2.15 -5.36 -21.83
CA HIS A 180 -2.78 -4.55 -22.88
C HIS A 180 -4.32 -4.66 -22.89
N GLY A 181 -4.86 -5.78 -22.42
CA GLY A 181 -6.32 -6.00 -22.32
C GLY A 181 -6.99 -5.32 -21.13
N TYR A 182 -6.22 -4.83 -20.17
CA TYR A 182 -6.78 -4.15 -18.99
C TYR A 182 -7.20 -2.73 -19.30
N THR A 183 -8.32 -2.32 -18.73
CA THR A 183 -8.96 -1.02 -18.94
C THR A 183 -9.12 -0.27 -17.61
N LYS A 184 -9.64 0.95 -17.67
CA LYS A 184 -10.03 1.70 -16.47
C LYS A 184 -11.11 0.97 -15.66
N ASP A 185 -11.96 0.17 -16.31
CA ASP A 185 -13.03 -0.56 -15.65
C ASP A 185 -12.47 -1.69 -14.76
N ASP A 186 -11.38 -2.34 -15.19
CA ASP A 186 -10.66 -3.33 -14.36
C ASP A 186 -10.03 -2.69 -13.11
N ILE A 187 -9.49 -1.48 -13.24
CA ILE A 187 -8.95 -0.72 -12.10
C ILE A 187 -10.07 -0.31 -11.16
N ASN A 188 -11.21 0.13 -11.71
CA ASN A 188 -12.40 0.50 -10.94
C ASN A 188 -13.01 -0.71 -10.23
N ASP A 189 -13.10 -1.85 -10.91
CA ASP A 189 -13.60 -3.10 -10.34
C ASP A 189 -12.74 -3.53 -9.15
N PHE A 190 -11.41 -3.52 -9.30
CA PHE A 190 -10.51 -3.80 -8.18
C PHE A 190 -10.73 -2.82 -7.02
N PHE A 191 -10.82 -1.52 -7.30
CA PHE A 191 -11.07 -0.51 -6.28
C PHE A 191 -12.38 -0.75 -5.54
N THR A 192 -13.47 -0.97 -6.25
CA THR A 192 -14.80 -1.11 -5.65
C THR A 192 -14.97 -2.41 -4.86
N THR A 193 -14.34 -3.49 -5.30
CA THR A 193 -14.49 -4.81 -4.68
C THR A 193 -13.48 -5.05 -3.55
N GLN A 194 -12.26 -4.52 -3.67
CA GLN A 194 -11.17 -4.84 -2.76
C GLN A 194 -10.80 -3.70 -1.79
N VAL A 195 -11.07 -2.44 -2.13
CA VAL A 195 -10.55 -1.28 -1.39
C VAL A 195 -11.66 -0.43 -0.78
N LYS A 196 -12.62 -0.04 -1.59
CA LYS A 196 -13.72 0.84 -1.16
C LYS A 196 -14.51 0.23 0.00
N GLY A 197 -14.72 1.04 1.05
CA GLY A 197 -15.47 0.61 2.23
C GLY A 197 -14.74 -0.36 3.17
N LYS A 198 -13.47 -0.72 2.88
CA LYS A 198 -12.68 -1.53 3.81
C LYS A 198 -12.23 -0.69 5.01
N PRO A 199 -12.17 -1.30 6.22
CA PRO A 199 -11.64 -0.62 7.39
C PRO A 199 -10.17 -0.24 7.16
N ARG A 200 -9.80 0.98 7.53
CA ARG A 200 -8.43 1.48 7.43
C ARG A 200 -7.87 1.80 8.80
N ILE A 201 -6.61 1.48 8.97
CA ILE A 201 -5.82 1.99 10.08
C ILE A 201 -5.13 3.26 9.60
N THR A 202 -5.35 4.34 10.30
CA THR A 202 -4.68 5.63 10.06
C THR A 202 -3.68 5.88 11.17
N ILE A 203 -2.46 6.24 10.82
CA ILE A 203 -1.40 6.60 11.75
C ILE A 203 -1.03 8.06 11.47
N VAL A 204 -1.13 8.90 12.50
CA VAL A 204 -0.72 10.30 12.42
C VAL A 204 0.42 10.54 13.40
N VAL A 205 1.57 10.93 12.86
CA VAL A 205 2.75 11.30 13.65
C VAL A 205 2.98 12.80 13.48
N GLY A 206 2.86 13.55 14.59
CA GLY A 206 3.02 15.00 14.46
C GLY A 206 2.55 15.82 15.66
N ASN A 207 2.41 17.11 15.48
CA ASN A 207 2.00 18.03 16.53
C ASN A 207 0.49 17.97 16.77
N LYS A 208 0.09 17.29 17.85
CA LYS A 208 -1.33 17.14 18.22
C LYS A 208 -2.07 18.48 18.41
N LYS A 209 -1.37 19.54 18.82
CA LYS A 209 -1.98 20.87 19.04
C LYS A 209 -2.48 21.53 17.75
N THR A 210 -1.99 21.08 16.59
CA THR A 210 -2.39 21.62 15.28
C THR A 210 -3.49 20.79 14.61
N MET A 211 -4.00 19.75 15.28
CA MET A 211 -5.00 18.83 14.76
C MET A 211 -6.35 19.04 15.43
N ASP A 212 -7.42 19.00 14.68
CA ASP A 212 -8.77 18.86 15.24
C ASP A 212 -9.05 17.38 15.51
N MET A 213 -9.01 17.00 16.78
CA MET A 213 -9.22 15.64 17.23
C MET A 213 -10.64 15.13 17.01
N LYS A 214 -11.64 16.04 16.99
CA LYS A 214 -13.03 15.67 16.71
C LYS A 214 -13.22 15.29 15.25
N GLU A 215 -12.59 16.02 14.35
CA GLU A 215 -12.57 15.68 12.93
C GLU A 215 -11.83 14.35 12.69
N LEU A 216 -10.69 14.13 13.34
CA LEU A 216 -9.95 12.87 13.22
C LEU A 216 -10.75 11.65 13.72
N ALA A 217 -11.58 11.82 14.72
CA ALA A 217 -12.45 10.76 15.25
C ALA A 217 -13.50 10.25 14.24
N LYS A 218 -13.78 10.99 13.17
CA LYS A 218 -14.67 10.54 12.09
C LYS A 218 -14.09 9.39 11.26
N TYR A 219 -12.76 9.23 11.27
CA TYR A 219 -12.04 8.21 10.51
C TYR A 219 -11.77 6.94 11.31
N GLY A 220 -12.15 6.89 12.57
CA GLY A 220 -12.02 5.72 13.43
C GLY A 220 -11.78 6.06 14.90
N ARG A 221 -11.75 5.01 15.71
CA ARG A 221 -11.47 5.14 17.14
C ARG A 221 -10.05 5.67 17.35
N ILE A 222 -9.90 6.78 18.09
CA ILE A 222 -8.59 7.37 18.38
C ILE A 222 -7.86 6.59 19.45
N VAL A 223 -6.59 6.28 19.20
CA VAL A 223 -5.64 5.69 20.14
C VAL A 223 -4.38 6.54 20.16
N GLU A 224 -4.07 7.12 21.31
CA GLU A 224 -2.82 7.86 21.50
C GLU A 224 -1.71 6.90 21.88
N LEU A 225 -0.63 6.90 21.10
CA LEU A 225 0.56 6.07 21.35
C LEU A 225 1.59 6.82 22.18
N LYS A 226 2.19 6.12 23.12
CA LYS A 226 3.37 6.55 23.88
C LYS A 226 4.62 5.90 23.30
N LYS A 227 5.79 6.41 23.70
CA LYS A 227 7.08 5.88 23.22
C LYS A 227 7.25 4.40 23.58
N GLU A 228 6.77 3.99 24.73
CA GLU A 228 6.84 2.61 25.23
C GLU A 228 6.03 1.66 24.36
N ASP A 229 4.90 2.12 23.80
CA ASP A 229 4.02 1.31 22.95
C ASP A 229 4.69 0.91 21.62
N LEU A 230 5.69 1.68 21.18
CA LEU A 230 6.39 1.42 19.90
C LEU A 230 7.40 0.26 19.99
N TRP A 231 7.79 -0.16 21.19
CA TRP A 231 8.83 -1.17 21.41
C TRP A 231 8.27 -2.49 21.98
N ASN A 232 6.99 -2.52 22.32
CA ASN A 232 6.31 -3.66 22.92
C ASN A 232 5.39 -4.40 21.91
N LEU A 233 5.67 -4.26 20.61
CA LEU A 233 4.92 -4.90 19.51
C LEU A 233 5.47 -6.29 19.17
#